data_d570ddfbce01007f136e8f822b9943fd
#
_entry.id   d570ddfbce01007f136e8f822b9943fd
#
_cell.length_a   1.000
_cell.length_b   1.000
_cell.length_c   1.000
_cell.angle_alpha   90.00
_cell.angle_beta   90.00
_cell.angle_gamma   90.00
#
_symmetry.space_group_name_H-M   'P 1'
#
loop_
_entity.id
_entity.type
_entity.pdbx_description
1 polymer ?
#
loop_
_entity_poly.entity_id
_entity_poly.type
_entity_poly.pdbx_seq_one_letter_code
_entity_poly.pdbx_strand_id
1 'polypeptide(L)'
;MKGVGIVKEAFGFVEQLSNVSGKISQRIDAVLRSCRLLERGRWSRKMTAMAIVGIKVESIPASLDEGKSVVLVSNYPSVTQTLRAVIKVGCRLPGEEIRLKAIARKEVAAGANVLLKALGVDRRIFPAQKGPSGKYTLETEALKRILVHLSGYGNVLWLSITGNTRGNGLLERDLRTGAALFSLRKKIPIVPMGLVTKEKEGKPVIVRVRFGEPIEPPQMETLDEFEMGDLLVDISRLAMCQIAALLPSGQRGDFEDVEEKLREVKGRLALP
;
A
#
# COMPACT_ATOMS: atom_id res chain seq x y z
N MET A 1 4.75 10.67 24.24
CA MET A 1 3.38 10.27 24.64
C MET A 1 2.40 9.98 23.47
N LYS A 2 2.74 10.24 22.18
CA LYS A 2 1.83 9.95 21.03
C LYS A 2 1.78 8.48 20.58
N GLY A 3 2.72 7.64 20.94
CA GLY A 3 2.74 6.22 20.58
C GLY A 3 1.72 5.34 21.31
N VAL A 4 1.29 5.75 22.50
CA VAL A 4 0.32 5.02 23.31
C VAL A 4 -1.09 5.05 22.71
N GLY A 5 -1.43 6.12 21.96
CA GLY A 5 -2.74 6.23 21.29
C GLY A 5 -2.93 5.20 20.17
N ILE A 6 -1.88 4.98 19.36
CA ILE A 6 -1.94 4.04 18.21
C ILE A 6 -2.06 2.58 18.71
N VAL A 7 -1.36 2.26 19.80
CA VAL A 7 -1.46 0.94 20.44
C VAL A 7 -2.84 0.74 21.05
N LYS A 8 -3.42 1.76 21.70
CA LYS A 8 -4.80 1.71 22.25
C LYS A 8 -5.85 1.57 21.14
N GLU A 9 -5.72 2.26 20.00
CA GLU A 9 -6.61 2.07 18.85
C GLU A 9 -6.49 0.66 18.25
N ALA A 10 -5.29 0.12 18.15
CA ALA A 10 -5.08 -1.25 17.69
C ALA A 10 -5.67 -2.28 18.68
N PHE A 11 -5.53 -2.08 19.99
CA PHE A 11 -6.14 -2.94 21.00
C PHE A 11 -7.66 -2.77 21.10
N GLY A 12 -8.20 -1.55 20.99
CA GLY A 12 -9.65 -1.32 20.95
C GLY A 12 -10.30 -1.97 19.72
N PHE A 13 -9.58 -2.04 18.60
CA PHE A 13 -9.98 -2.81 17.41
C PHE A 13 -10.03 -4.32 17.71
N VAL A 14 -9.08 -4.86 18.46
CA VAL A 14 -9.04 -6.27 18.87
C VAL A 14 -10.23 -6.61 19.79
N GLU A 15 -10.60 -5.71 20.69
CA GLU A 15 -11.70 -5.90 21.65
C GLU A 15 -13.08 -5.84 20.96
N GLN A 16 -13.28 -4.95 19.98
CA GLN A 16 -14.49 -4.93 19.13
C GLN A 16 -14.66 -6.20 18.29
N LEU A 17 -13.56 -6.87 17.93
CA LEU A 17 -13.58 -8.09 17.15
C LEU A 17 -14.01 -9.32 18.00
N SER A 18 -13.89 -9.30 19.31
CA SER A 18 -14.25 -10.42 20.19
C SER A 18 -15.76 -10.63 20.34
N ASN A 19 -16.58 -9.61 20.04
CA ASN A 19 -18.03 -9.61 20.24
C ASN A 19 -18.87 -10.02 19.00
N VAL A 20 -18.26 -10.62 17.99
CA VAL A 20 -18.91 -10.90 16.70
C VAL A 20 -19.44 -12.34 16.61
N SER A 21 -20.76 -12.46 16.37
CA SER A 21 -21.58 -13.68 16.39
C SER A 21 -21.29 -14.73 15.27
N GLY A 22 -21.77 -16.00 15.50
CA GLY A 22 -21.47 -17.23 14.76
C GLY A 22 -21.61 -17.24 13.21
N LYS A 23 -22.40 -16.35 12.58
CA LYS A 23 -22.49 -16.24 11.11
C LYS A 23 -21.19 -15.74 10.45
N ILE A 24 -20.35 -15.04 11.20
CA ILE A 24 -19.04 -14.56 10.76
C ILE A 24 -18.00 -15.68 10.84
N SER A 25 -18.18 -16.67 11.71
CA SER A 25 -17.26 -17.80 11.85
C SER A 25 -17.11 -18.57 10.51
N GLN A 26 -18.19 -18.86 9.80
CA GLN A 26 -18.12 -19.57 8.51
C GLN A 26 -17.40 -18.76 7.41
N ARG A 27 -17.59 -17.42 7.39
CA ARG A 27 -16.87 -16.54 6.46
C ARG A 27 -15.39 -16.41 6.84
N ILE A 28 -15.09 -16.42 8.12
CA ILE A 28 -13.72 -16.46 8.66
C ILE A 28 -13.01 -17.72 8.20
N ASP A 29 -13.64 -18.89 8.32
CA ASP A 29 -13.05 -20.18 7.94
C ASP A 29 -12.80 -20.28 6.41
N ALA A 30 -13.66 -19.68 5.59
CA ALA A 30 -13.44 -19.60 4.14
C ALA A 30 -12.24 -18.70 3.79
N VAL A 31 -12.09 -17.57 4.49
CA VAL A 31 -10.94 -16.66 4.35
C VAL A 31 -9.66 -17.32 4.86
N LEU A 32 -9.72 -18.08 5.96
CA LEU A 32 -8.58 -18.80 6.52
C LEU A 32 -8.04 -19.87 5.58
N ARG A 33 -8.92 -20.58 4.86
CA ARG A 33 -8.51 -21.57 3.86
C ARG A 33 -7.85 -20.94 2.63
N SER A 34 -8.17 -19.69 2.32
CA SER A 34 -7.55 -18.96 1.22
C SER A 34 -6.24 -18.24 1.60
N CYS A 35 -5.96 -18.12 2.90
CA CYS A 35 -4.76 -17.49 3.42
C CYS A 35 -3.73 -18.56 3.85
N ARG A 36 -2.86 -19.00 2.94
CA ARG A 36 -1.71 -19.89 3.23
C ARG A 36 -0.71 -19.31 4.25
N LEU A 37 -0.92 -18.07 4.65
CA LEU A 37 -0.07 -17.25 5.51
C LEU A 37 0.17 -17.76 6.92
N LEU A 38 -0.63 -18.70 7.42
CA LEU A 38 -0.88 -18.83 8.84
C LEU A 38 -0.76 -20.27 9.33
N GLU A 39 0.27 -20.96 8.91
CA GLU A 39 0.61 -22.27 9.52
C GLU A 39 1.07 -22.15 10.98
N ARG A 40 1.38 -20.95 11.45
CA ARG A 40 1.84 -20.69 12.81
C ARG A 40 0.72 -20.10 13.71
N GLY A 41 0.03 -20.98 14.42
CA GLY A 41 -0.79 -20.63 15.56
C GLY A 41 -2.28 -20.35 15.27
N ARG A 42 -3.16 -21.07 15.95
CA ARG A 42 -4.63 -21.02 15.82
C ARG A 42 -5.23 -19.62 16.11
N TRP A 43 -4.60 -18.87 17.01
CA TRP A 43 -5.01 -17.52 17.42
C TRP A 43 -4.68 -16.46 16.36
N SER A 44 -3.48 -16.49 15.79
CA SER A 44 -3.06 -15.52 14.78
C SER A 44 -3.90 -15.62 13.52
N ARG A 45 -4.30 -16.82 13.11
CA ARG A 45 -5.20 -17.08 11.99
C ARG A 45 -6.56 -16.40 12.16
N LYS A 46 -7.19 -16.62 13.32
CA LYS A 46 -8.51 -16.09 13.63
C LYS A 46 -8.52 -14.57 13.65
N MET A 47 -7.51 -13.96 14.27
CA MET A 47 -7.34 -12.50 14.34
C MET A 47 -7.11 -11.87 12.97
N THR A 48 -6.24 -12.47 12.14
CA THR A 48 -5.99 -11.97 10.78
C THR A 48 -7.24 -12.06 9.90
N ALA A 49 -7.95 -13.18 9.95
CA ALA A 49 -9.18 -13.36 9.19
C ALA A 49 -10.24 -12.32 9.57
N MET A 50 -10.41 -12.06 10.87
CA MET A 50 -11.31 -11.02 11.36
C MET A 50 -10.91 -9.62 10.87
N ALA A 51 -9.62 -9.31 10.87
CA ALA A 51 -9.11 -8.02 10.42
C ALA A 51 -9.40 -7.71 8.95
N ILE A 52 -9.50 -8.74 8.09
CA ILE A 52 -9.65 -8.61 6.62
C ILE A 52 -11.06 -8.93 6.11
N VAL A 53 -11.97 -9.32 6.98
CA VAL A 53 -13.39 -9.54 6.65
C VAL A 53 -14.01 -8.24 6.13
N GLY A 54 -14.84 -8.35 5.08
CA GLY A 54 -15.54 -7.22 4.48
C GLY A 54 -14.76 -6.43 3.43
N ILE A 55 -13.47 -6.75 3.20
CA ILE A 55 -12.70 -6.14 2.11
C ILE A 55 -12.78 -7.05 0.87
N LYS A 56 -13.34 -6.51 -0.22
CA LYS A 56 -13.33 -7.15 -1.54
C LYS A 56 -12.05 -6.74 -2.28
N VAL A 57 -11.26 -7.70 -2.72
CA VAL A 57 -10.13 -7.48 -3.65
C VAL A 57 -10.65 -7.80 -5.05
N GLU A 58 -10.58 -6.84 -5.95
CA GLU A 58 -10.88 -7.03 -7.37
C GLU A 58 -9.69 -7.69 -8.08
N SER A 59 -9.77 -7.90 -9.38
CA SER A 59 -8.77 -8.62 -10.16
C SER A 59 -7.35 -8.18 -9.84
N ILE A 60 -6.49 -9.13 -9.51
CA ILE A 60 -5.07 -8.88 -9.30
C ILE A 60 -4.40 -8.82 -10.68
N PRO A 61 -3.53 -7.82 -10.98
CA PRO A 61 -2.83 -7.75 -12.24
C PRO A 61 -1.93 -8.96 -12.49
N ALA A 62 -1.81 -9.38 -13.75
CA ALA A 62 -0.95 -10.51 -14.14
C ALA A 62 0.49 -10.36 -13.66
N SER A 63 1.05 -9.13 -13.66
CA SER A 63 2.39 -8.85 -13.15
C SER A 63 2.61 -9.28 -11.71
N LEU A 64 1.56 -9.25 -10.87
CA LEU A 64 1.61 -9.75 -9.50
C LEU A 64 1.41 -11.27 -9.45
N ASP A 65 0.55 -11.83 -10.32
CA ASP A 65 0.30 -13.28 -10.40
C ASP A 65 1.48 -14.04 -11.00
N GLU A 66 2.21 -13.45 -11.96
CA GLU A 66 3.40 -14.02 -12.57
C GLU A 66 4.62 -14.02 -11.65
N GLY A 67 4.50 -13.47 -10.45
CA GLY A 67 5.58 -13.41 -9.48
C GLY A 67 6.68 -12.40 -9.82
N LYS A 68 6.44 -11.44 -10.71
CA LYS A 68 7.37 -10.33 -10.93
C LYS A 68 7.47 -9.44 -9.70
N SER A 69 8.65 -8.88 -9.44
CA SER A 69 8.77 -7.86 -8.40
C SER A 69 8.12 -6.57 -8.86
N VAL A 70 7.40 -5.91 -7.95
CA VAL A 70 6.66 -4.68 -8.27
C VAL A 70 6.72 -3.66 -7.13
N VAL A 71 6.52 -2.40 -7.46
CA VAL A 71 6.23 -1.34 -6.50
C VAL A 71 4.72 -1.09 -6.48
N LEU A 72 4.07 -1.44 -5.38
CA LEU A 72 2.63 -1.24 -5.20
C LEU A 72 2.39 0.12 -4.54
N VAL A 73 1.60 0.99 -5.17
CA VAL A 73 1.30 2.33 -4.65
C VAL A 73 -0.19 2.51 -4.41
N SER A 74 -0.57 3.20 -3.32
CA SER A 74 -1.98 3.43 -3.02
C SER A 74 -2.25 4.81 -2.42
N ASN A 75 -3.53 5.21 -2.43
CA ASN A 75 -4.03 6.21 -1.50
C ASN A 75 -3.96 5.70 -0.04
N TYR A 76 -4.14 6.60 0.91
CA TYR A 76 -3.94 6.29 2.33
C TYR A 76 -5.12 6.80 3.17
N PRO A 77 -6.20 6.04 3.32
CA PRO A 77 -7.35 6.48 4.10
C PRO A 77 -7.08 6.58 5.61
N SER A 78 -6.37 5.63 6.19
CA SER A 78 -5.87 5.66 7.57
C SER A 78 -4.85 4.53 7.80
N VAL A 79 -4.08 4.61 8.89
CA VAL A 79 -3.09 3.57 9.28
C VAL A 79 -3.75 2.19 9.36
N THR A 80 -4.81 2.09 10.17
CA THR A 80 -5.47 0.81 10.46
C THR A 80 -6.11 0.21 9.21
N GLN A 81 -6.83 1.05 8.43
CA GLN A 81 -7.50 0.58 7.23
C GLN A 81 -6.51 0.14 6.16
N THR A 82 -5.44 0.89 6.00
CA THR A 82 -4.39 0.55 5.03
C THR A 82 -3.66 -0.74 5.41
N LEU A 83 -3.35 -0.94 6.69
CA LEU A 83 -2.76 -2.19 7.18
C LEU A 83 -3.68 -3.40 6.89
N ARG A 84 -5.01 -3.24 7.10
CA ARG A 84 -6.00 -4.27 6.75
C ARG A 84 -5.97 -4.61 5.26
N ALA A 85 -5.91 -3.59 4.38
CA ALA A 85 -5.83 -3.80 2.94
C ALA A 85 -4.53 -4.52 2.54
N VAL A 86 -3.39 -4.09 3.10
CA VAL A 86 -2.07 -4.72 2.87
C VAL A 86 -2.08 -6.20 3.26
N ILE A 87 -2.60 -6.54 4.43
CA ILE A 87 -2.75 -7.93 4.88
C ILE A 87 -3.66 -8.69 3.90
N LYS A 88 -4.80 -8.10 3.50
CA LYS A 88 -5.75 -8.74 2.57
C LYS A 88 -5.14 -9.00 1.21
N VAL A 89 -4.40 -8.04 0.67
CA VAL A 89 -3.68 -8.19 -0.61
C VAL A 89 -2.59 -9.24 -0.47
N GLY A 90 -1.76 -9.17 0.59
CA GLY A 90 -0.70 -10.15 0.85
C GLY A 90 -1.21 -11.59 0.91
N CYS A 91 -2.44 -11.81 1.46
CA CYS A 91 -3.07 -13.12 1.46
C CYS A 91 -3.53 -13.62 0.07
N ARG A 92 -3.54 -12.76 -0.93
CA ARG A 92 -3.96 -13.08 -2.31
C ARG A 92 -2.78 -13.23 -3.26
N LEU A 93 -1.61 -12.75 -2.88
CA LEU A 93 -0.42 -12.89 -3.70
C LEU A 93 0.00 -14.37 -3.79
N PRO A 94 0.49 -14.82 -4.96
CA PRO A 94 0.95 -16.18 -5.13
C PRO A 94 2.23 -16.44 -4.33
N GLY A 95 2.44 -17.70 -3.93
CA GLY A 95 3.64 -18.16 -3.24
C GLY A 95 3.39 -18.56 -1.78
N GLU A 96 4.32 -19.32 -1.22
CA GLU A 96 4.26 -19.83 0.16
C GLU A 96 4.67 -18.76 1.18
N GLU A 97 5.51 -17.80 0.77
CA GLU A 97 5.97 -16.71 1.60
C GLU A 97 5.35 -15.39 1.17
N ILE A 98 4.93 -14.57 2.17
CA ILE A 98 4.53 -13.20 1.87
C ILE A 98 5.78 -12.39 1.57
N ARG A 99 5.93 -12.07 0.30
CA ARG A 99 7.01 -11.22 -0.19
C ARG A 99 6.66 -9.73 -0.21
N LEU A 100 5.60 -9.35 0.50
CA LEU A 100 5.14 -7.97 0.64
C LEU A 100 5.85 -7.27 1.81
N LYS A 101 6.53 -6.17 1.51
CA LYS A 101 7.06 -5.22 2.50
C LYS A 101 6.46 -3.84 2.25
N ALA A 102 6.44 -3.00 3.28
CA ALA A 102 5.86 -1.66 3.21
C ALA A 102 6.82 -0.59 3.73
N ILE A 103 6.61 0.66 3.29
CA ILE A 103 7.26 1.84 3.87
C ILE A 103 6.20 2.62 4.62
N ALA A 104 6.47 2.98 5.86
CA ALA A 104 5.60 3.81 6.67
C ALA A 104 6.41 4.78 7.56
N ARG A 105 5.76 5.81 8.09
CA ARG A 105 6.38 6.70 9.07
C ARG A 105 6.92 5.90 10.25
N LYS A 106 8.02 6.33 10.85
CA LYS A 106 8.70 5.63 11.96
C LYS A 106 7.74 5.25 13.09
N GLU A 107 6.85 6.15 13.48
CA GLU A 107 5.89 5.94 14.57
C GLU A 107 4.86 4.86 14.21
N VAL A 108 4.39 4.88 12.95
CA VAL A 108 3.47 3.88 12.40
C VAL A 108 4.17 2.53 12.26
N ALA A 109 5.38 2.53 11.71
CA ALA A 109 6.17 1.32 11.50
C ALA A 109 6.47 0.59 12.83
N ALA A 110 6.79 1.33 13.90
CA ALA A 110 7.04 0.76 15.21
C ALA A 110 5.82 0.00 15.74
N GLY A 111 4.64 0.65 15.77
CA GLY A 111 3.39 0.01 16.23
C GLY A 111 2.94 -1.15 15.34
N ALA A 112 3.01 -0.96 14.02
CA ALA A 112 2.60 -2.00 13.07
C ALA A 112 3.54 -3.22 13.09
N ASN A 113 4.85 -3.04 13.24
CA ASN A 113 5.79 -4.16 13.35
C ASN A 113 5.57 -4.97 14.64
N VAL A 114 5.20 -4.33 15.76
CA VAL A 114 4.82 -5.04 16.98
C VAL A 114 3.60 -5.92 16.74
N LEU A 115 2.55 -5.37 16.08
CA LEU A 115 1.35 -6.13 15.75
C LEU A 115 1.66 -7.26 14.77
N LEU A 116 2.41 -7.01 13.71
CA LEU A 116 2.80 -8.02 12.73
C LEU A 116 3.63 -9.13 13.36
N LYS A 117 4.55 -8.79 14.28
CA LYS A 117 5.33 -9.78 15.04
C LYS A 117 4.43 -10.66 15.91
N ALA A 118 3.43 -10.08 16.59
CA ALA A 118 2.44 -10.82 17.36
C ALA A 118 1.60 -11.77 16.49
N LEU A 119 1.43 -11.41 15.18
CA LEU A 119 0.77 -12.25 14.19
C LEU A 119 1.74 -13.27 13.50
N GLY A 120 2.99 -13.38 13.96
CA GLY A 120 4.00 -14.27 13.38
C GLY A 120 4.63 -13.75 12.07
N VAL A 121 4.42 -12.48 11.75
CA VAL A 121 4.96 -11.83 10.53
C VAL A 121 6.11 -10.92 10.94
N ASP A 122 7.35 -11.30 10.63
CA ASP A 122 8.52 -10.52 11.06
C ASP A 122 8.82 -9.34 10.12
N ARG A 123 9.22 -8.20 10.75
CA ARG A 123 9.86 -6.98 10.18
C ARG A 123 9.55 -6.66 8.72
N ARG A 124 8.27 -6.40 8.40
CA ARG A 124 7.84 -6.14 7.03
C ARG A 124 7.63 -4.66 6.70
N ILE A 125 7.85 -3.76 7.67
CA ILE A 125 7.67 -2.32 7.47
C ILE A 125 8.98 -1.59 7.70
N PHE A 126 9.43 -0.89 6.67
CA PHE A 126 10.60 0.00 6.73
C PHE A 126 10.18 1.37 7.27
N PRO A 127 10.86 1.87 8.33
CA PRO A 127 10.56 3.18 8.87
C PRO A 127 11.09 4.29 7.97
N ALA A 128 10.26 5.27 7.65
CA ALA A 128 10.66 6.55 7.08
C ALA A 128 10.65 7.61 8.17
N GLN A 129 11.71 8.45 8.22
CA GLN A 129 11.86 9.52 9.20
C GLN A 129 11.55 10.87 8.56
N LYS A 130 10.99 11.78 9.35
CA LYS A 130 10.78 13.16 8.93
C LYS A 130 12.09 13.92 9.08
N GLY A 131 12.66 14.35 7.95
CA GLY A 131 13.87 15.18 7.94
C GLY A 131 13.61 16.63 8.36
N PRO A 132 14.68 17.45 8.51
CA PRO A 132 14.57 18.86 8.89
C PRO A 132 13.72 19.69 7.91
N SER A 133 13.72 19.34 6.63
CA SER A 133 12.91 19.96 5.59
C SER A 133 11.42 19.61 5.65
N GLY A 134 10.99 18.83 6.63
CA GLY A 134 9.63 18.32 6.73
C GLY A 134 9.32 17.15 5.79
N LYS A 135 10.23 16.80 4.89
CA LYS A 135 10.09 15.66 3.97
C LYS A 135 10.46 14.35 4.67
N TYR A 136 9.79 13.27 4.29
CA TYR A 136 10.13 11.93 4.79
C TYR A 136 11.28 11.34 3.97
N THR A 137 12.30 10.85 4.67
CA THR A 137 13.49 10.21 4.10
C THR A 137 13.66 8.82 4.68
N LEU A 138 14.32 7.95 3.93
CA LEU A 138 14.74 6.63 4.39
C LEU A 138 16.22 6.71 4.83
N GLU A 139 16.55 6.03 5.90
CA GLU A 139 17.94 5.79 6.26
C GLU A 139 18.63 4.99 5.15
N THR A 140 19.92 5.26 4.91
CA THR A 140 20.71 4.61 3.85
C THR A 140 20.64 3.09 3.95
N GLU A 141 20.68 2.54 5.15
CA GLU A 141 20.59 1.09 5.38
C GLU A 141 19.20 0.54 5.04
N ALA A 142 18.14 1.27 5.36
CA ALA A 142 16.78 0.90 4.96
C ALA A 142 16.62 0.91 3.44
N LEU A 143 17.19 1.93 2.77
CA LEU A 143 17.21 2.03 1.31
C LEU A 143 17.91 0.83 0.67
N LYS A 144 19.11 0.46 1.16
CA LYS A 144 19.84 -0.73 0.67
C LYS A 144 19.01 -1.99 0.82
N ARG A 145 18.39 -2.22 1.98
CA ARG A 145 17.54 -3.40 2.23
C ARG A 145 16.31 -3.44 1.33
N ILE A 146 15.71 -2.29 1.00
CA ILE A 146 14.61 -2.19 0.05
C ILE A 146 15.08 -2.59 -1.34
N LEU A 147 16.22 -2.05 -1.80
CA LEU A 147 16.77 -2.38 -3.10
C LEU A 147 17.15 -3.86 -3.24
N VAL A 148 17.71 -4.46 -2.20
CA VAL A 148 17.99 -5.91 -2.14
C VAL A 148 16.68 -6.70 -2.18
N HIS A 149 15.65 -6.27 -1.42
CA HIS A 149 14.35 -6.92 -1.46
C HIS A 149 13.75 -6.91 -2.88
N LEU A 150 13.77 -5.77 -3.56
CA LEU A 150 13.22 -5.63 -4.90
C LEU A 150 14.05 -6.35 -5.99
N SER A 151 15.28 -6.77 -5.71
CA SER A 151 16.08 -7.59 -6.63
C SER A 151 15.70 -9.06 -6.63
N GLY A 152 14.94 -9.53 -5.65
CA GLY A 152 14.42 -10.90 -5.61
C GLY A 152 13.18 -11.05 -6.49
N TYR A 153 12.85 -12.30 -6.84
CA TYR A 153 11.67 -12.64 -7.64
C TYR A 153 10.39 -12.59 -6.81
N GLY A 154 9.33 -11.99 -7.35
CA GLY A 154 8.00 -11.93 -6.74
C GLY A 154 7.89 -11.03 -5.51
N ASN A 155 8.85 -10.15 -5.28
CA ASN A 155 8.84 -9.27 -4.13
C ASN A 155 8.01 -8.01 -4.38
N VAL A 156 7.20 -7.64 -3.41
CA VAL A 156 6.32 -6.47 -3.48
C VAL A 156 6.74 -5.45 -2.44
N LEU A 157 6.98 -4.23 -2.88
CA LEU A 157 7.15 -3.08 -2.00
C LEU A 157 5.90 -2.21 -2.06
N TRP A 158 5.18 -2.09 -0.95
CA TRP A 158 4.03 -1.19 -0.87
C TRP A 158 4.39 0.13 -0.19
N LEU A 159 3.91 1.22 -0.76
CA LEU A 159 3.99 2.55 -0.16
C LEU A 159 2.79 3.41 -0.55
N SER A 160 2.49 4.41 0.30
CA SER A 160 1.52 5.44 -0.07
C SER A 160 2.19 6.47 -0.98
N ILE A 161 1.49 6.86 -2.05
CA ILE A 161 1.97 7.88 -2.97
C ILE A 161 1.80 9.31 -2.40
N THR A 162 0.88 9.48 -1.45
CA THR A 162 0.66 10.73 -0.73
C THR A 162 1.40 10.72 0.61
N GLY A 163 2.20 11.76 0.88
CA GLY A 163 2.99 11.84 2.11
C GLY A 163 2.19 12.21 3.35
N ASN A 164 1.09 12.92 3.20
CA ASN A 164 0.19 13.36 4.26
C ASN A 164 -1.23 12.86 4.02
N THR A 165 -1.94 12.65 5.10
CA THR A 165 -3.39 12.44 5.06
C THR A 165 -4.05 13.51 5.90
N ARG A 166 -4.97 14.24 5.34
CA ARG A 166 -5.87 15.11 6.11
C ARG A 166 -6.87 14.32 6.95
N GLY A 167 -6.73 12.98 6.98
CA GLY A 167 -7.60 12.09 7.74
C GLY A 167 -8.95 11.81 7.08
N ASN A 168 -9.24 12.43 5.95
CA ASN A 168 -10.50 12.25 5.20
C ASN A 168 -10.41 11.22 4.06
N GLY A 169 -9.22 10.66 3.81
CA GLY A 169 -9.00 9.66 2.76
C GLY A 169 -8.96 10.21 1.33
N LEU A 170 -9.06 11.53 1.15
CA LEU A 170 -8.98 12.17 -0.16
C LEU A 170 -7.55 12.22 -0.69
N LEU A 171 -7.42 12.24 -2.02
CA LEU A 171 -6.12 12.41 -2.67
C LEU A 171 -5.67 13.88 -2.62
N GLU A 172 -4.41 14.09 -2.32
CA GLU A 172 -3.77 15.40 -2.25
C GLU A 172 -2.70 15.54 -3.34
N ARG A 173 -2.41 16.80 -3.75
CA ARG A 173 -1.38 17.08 -4.77
C ARG A 173 0.06 16.81 -4.30
N ASP A 174 0.30 16.62 -3.01
CA ASP A 174 1.64 16.35 -2.45
C ASP A 174 2.12 14.95 -2.84
N LEU A 175 2.82 14.87 -3.96
CA LEU A 175 3.34 13.64 -4.54
C LEU A 175 4.66 13.25 -3.91
N ARG A 176 4.87 11.94 -3.73
CA ARG A 176 6.13 11.33 -3.30
C ARG A 176 6.73 10.54 -4.44
N THR A 177 7.96 10.90 -4.81
CA THR A 177 8.67 10.30 -5.95
C THR A 177 9.38 8.98 -5.61
N GLY A 178 9.32 8.51 -4.36
CA GLY A 178 10.01 7.29 -3.93
C GLY A 178 9.63 6.05 -4.72
N ALA A 179 8.36 5.90 -5.10
CA ALA A 179 7.90 4.77 -5.91
C ALA A 179 8.54 4.78 -7.29
N ALA A 180 8.54 5.93 -7.97
CA ALA A 180 9.17 6.10 -9.27
C ALA A 180 10.69 5.83 -9.20
N LEU A 181 11.36 6.32 -8.15
CA LEU A 181 12.79 6.06 -7.92
C LEU A 181 13.10 4.56 -7.81
N PHE A 182 12.32 3.81 -7.04
CA PHE A 182 12.52 2.36 -6.89
C PHE A 182 12.24 1.62 -8.20
N SER A 183 11.17 1.99 -8.89
CA SER A 183 10.79 1.43 -10.19
C SER A 183 11.90 1.61 -11.22
N LEU A 184 12.37 2.84 -11.42
CA LEU A 184 13.45 3.15 -12.36
C LEU A 184 14.75 2.42 -12.01
N ARG A 185 15.18 2.47 -10.73
CA ARG A 185 16.44 1.84 -10.31
C ARG A 185 16.43 0.32 -10.43
N LYS A 186 15.28 -0.31 -10.30
CA LYS A 186 15.16 -1.78 -10.37
C LYS A 186 14.56 -2.29 -11.66
N LYS A 187 14.14 -1.38 -12.56
CA LYS A 187 13.48 -1.72 -13.83
C LYS A 187 12.26 -2.62 -13.60
N ILE A 188 11.45 -2.27 -12.60
CA ILE A 188 10.25 -3.03 -12.20
C ILE A 188 9.02 -2.13 -12.28
N PRO A 189 7.82 -2.68 -12.60
CA PRO A 189 6.62 -1.87 -12.76
C PRO A 189 6.12 -1.28 -11.44
N ILE A 190 5.43 -0.14 -11.55
CA ILE A 190 4.57 0.39 -10.50
C ILE A 190 3.16 -0.11 -10.75
N VAL A 191 2.53 -0.70 -9.73
CA VAL A 191 1.12 -1.11 -9.79
C VAL A 191 0.29 -0.16 -8.92
N PRO A 192 -0.56 0.70 -9.52
CA PRO A 192 -1.47 1.56 -8.79
C PRO A 192 -2.59 0.76 -8.12
N MET A 193 -2.91 1.11 -6.88
CA MET A 193 -3.95 0.44 -6.09
C MET A 193 -4.88 1.47 -5.43
N GLY A 194 -6.16 1.43 -5.78
CA GLY A 194 -7.21 2.24 -5.18
C GLY A 194 -7.85 1.55 -3.97
N LEU A 195 -7.75 2.18 -2.81
CA LEU A 195 -8.42 1.75 -1.57
C LEU A 195 -9.75 2.50 -1.44
N VAL A 196 -10.84 1.88 -1.91
CA VAL A 196 -12.18 2.48 -1.88
C VAL A 196 -12.75 2.36 -0.47
N THR A 197 -13.18 3.48 0.09
CA THR A 197 -13.77 3.53 1.42
C THR A 197 -15.26 3.79 1.38
N LYS A 198 -15.95 3.40 2.46
CA LYS A 198 -17.28 3.89 2.82
C LYS A 198 -17.20 4.46 4.22
N GLU A 199 -17.99 5.47 4.49
CA GLU A 199 -18.13 5.98 5.82
C GLU A 199 -18.94 5.02 6.69
N LYS A 200 -18.42 4.73 7.86
CA LYS A 200 -19.11 3.97 8.90
C LYS A 200 -18.82 4.62 10.26
N GLU A 201 -19.87 5.10 10.92
CA GLU A 201 -19.75 5.76 12.22
C GLU A 201 -18.75 6.94 12.21
N GLY A 202 -18.82 7.79 11.17
CA GLY A 202 -17.93 8.96 10.99
C GLY A 202 -16.47 8.60 10.63
N LYS A 203 -16.16 7.33 10.31
CA LYS A 203 -14.81 6.89 9.97
C LYS A 203 -14.76 6.21 8.60
N PRO A 204 -13.70 6.45 7.80
CA PRO A 204 -13.52 5.76 6.54
C PRO A 204 -13.16 4.29 6.80
N VAL A 205 -13.92 3.36 6.22
CA VAL A 205 -13.66 1.91 6.26
C VAL A 205 -13.44 1.41 4.83
N ILE A 206 -12.32 0.73 4.58
CA ILE A 206 -12.05 0.14 3.27
C ILE A 206 -13.02 -1.01 3.01
N VAL A 207 -13.71 -0.93 1.90
CA VAL A 207 -14.67 -1.96 1.43
C VAL A 207 -14.18 -2.67 0.18
N ARG A 208 -13.31 -2.03 -0.61
CA ARG A 208 -12.83 -2.57 -1.87
C ARG A 208 -11.40 -2.14 -2.16
N VAL A 209 -10.64 -3.06 -2.75
CA VAL A 209 -9.30 -2.81 -3.31
C VAL A 209 -9.38 -3.05 -4.81
N ARG A 210 -8.96 -2.07 -5.58
CA ARG A 210 -8.88 -2.09 -7.05
C ARG A 210 -7.44 -1.89 -7.48
N PHE A 211 -7.06 -2.51 -8.59
CA PHE A 211 -5.74 -2.33 -9.20
C PHE A 211 -5.87 -1.63 -10.54
N GLY A 212 -4.92 -0.74 -10.85
CA GLY A 212 -4.76 -0.12 -12.15
C GLY A 212 -3.78 -0.90 -13.01
N GLU A 213 -3.62 -0.43 -14.26
CA GLU A 213 -2.65 -0.97 -15.19
C GLU A 213 -1.22 -0.74 -14.67
N PRO A 214 -0.33 -1.74 -14.77
CA PRO A 214 1.06 -1.56 -14.43
C PRO A 214 1.71 -0.43 -15.26
N ILE A 215 2.47 0.43 -14.58
CA ILE A 215 3.28 1.47 -15.21
C ILE A 215 4.69 0.90 -15.33
N GLU A 216 5.06 0.54 -16.54
CA GLU A 216 6.41 0.08 -16.82
C GLU A 216 7.40 1.25 -16.74
N PRO A 217 8.59 1.05 -16.16
CA PRO A 217 9.61 2.09 -16.15
C PRO A 217 10.10 2.34 -17.59
N PRO A 218 10.22 3.61 -18.03
CA PRO A 218 10.77 3.92 -19.33
C PRO A 218 12.19 3.40 -19.45
N GLN A 219 12.56 2.97 -20.67
CA GLN A 219 13.95 2.62 -20.98
C GLN A 219 14.76 3.91 -21.07
N MET A 220 15.75 4.01 -20.20
CA MET A 220 16.59 5.19 -20.09
C MET A 220 18.00 4.84 -20.51
N GLU A 221 18.51 5.55 -21.49
CA GLU A 221 19.91 5.38 -21.89
C GLU A 221 20.84 6.27 -21.05
N THR A 222 20.54 7.56 -20.95
CA THR A 222 21.23 8.51 -20.06
C THR A 222 20.33 9.72 -19.85
N LEU A 223 20.03 10.07 -18.61
CA LEU A 223 19.36 11.33 -18.26
C LEU A 223 20.28 12.13 -17.34
N ASP A 224 20.26 13.44 -17.48
CA ASP A 224 20.89 14.29 -16.48
C ASP A 224 20.06 14.31 -15.18
N GLU A 225 20.61 14.94 -14.14
CA GLU A 225 19.98 14.97 -12.82
C GLU A 225 18.63 15.71 -12.80
N PHE A 226 18.50 16.74 -13.66
CA PHE A 226 17.28 17.54 -13.78
C PHE A 226 16.18 16.77 -14.51
N GLU A 227 16.50 16.20 -15.67
CA GLU A 227 15.59 15.34 -16.43
C GLU A 227 15.10 14.14 -15.61
N MET A 228 15.98 13.55 -14.79
CA MET A 228 15.63 12.50 -13.84
C MET A 228 14.60 13.00 -12.82
N GLY A 229 14.78 14.21 -12.32
CA GLY A 229 13.85 14.83 -11.35
C GLY A 229 12.44 14.96 -11.92
N ASP A 230 12.32 15.50 -13.13
CA ASP A 230 11.05 15.69 -13.83
C ASP A 230 10.37 14.37 -14.17
N LEU A 231 11.14 13.39 -14.64
CA LEU A 231 10.64 12.04 -14.93
C LEU A 231 10.06 11.36 -13.68
N LEU A 232 10.74 11.46 -12.53
CA LEU A 232 10.24 10.92 -11.27
C LEU A 232 8.91 11.56 -10.87
N VAL A 233 8.75 12.86 -11.08
CA VAL A 233 7.51 13.58 -10.80
C VAL A 233 6.40 13.12 -11.74
N ASP A 234 6.67 13.00 -13.04
CA ASP A 234 5.65 12.62 -14.04
C ASP A 234 5.20 11.17 -13.87
N ILE A 235 6.12 10.22 -13.60
CA ILE A 235 5.75 8.83 -13.28
C ILE A 235 4.88 8.79 -12.01
N SER A 236 5.24 9.55 -10.97
CA SER A 236 4.46 9.61 -9.73
C SER A 236 3.09 10.23 -9.96
N ARG A 237 2.98 11.24 -10.82
CA ARG A 237 1.72 11.88 -11.20
C ARG A 237 0.83 10.93 -12.01
N LEU A 238 1.42 10.16 -12.94
CA LEU A 238 0.71 9.13 -13.67
C LEU A 238 0.10 8.09 -12.73
N ALA A 239 0.90 7.58 -11.79
CA ALA A 239 0.43 6.62 -10.79
C ALA A 239 -0.71 7.20 -9.94
N MET A 240 -0.63 8.48 -9.54
CA MET A 240 -1.68 9.16 -8.80
C MET A 240 -2.97 9.30 -9.62
N CYS A 241 -2.88 9.70 -10.88
CA CYS A 241 -4.04 9.80 -11.77
C CYS A 241 -4.70 8.43 -11.96
N GLN A 242 -3.94 7.36 -12.11
CA GLN A 242 -4.49 6.00 -12.18
C GLN A 242 -5.17 5.60 -10.87
N ILE A 243 -4.58 5.91 -9.70
CA ILE A 243 -5.26 5.68 -8.42
C ILE A 243 -6.58 6.45 -8.36
N ALA A 244 -6.59 7.73 -8.76
CA ALA A 244 -7.81 8.54 -8.80
C ALA A 244 -8.90 7.94 -9.69
N ALA A 245 -8.53 7.38 -10.86
CA ALA A 245 -9.46 6.68 -11.75
C ALA A 245 -10.11 5.44 -11.10
N LEU A 246 -9.41 4.78 -10.18
CA LEU A 246 -9.93 3.62 -9.43
C LEU A 246 -10.89 3.99 -8.30
N LEU A 247 -10.91 5.27 -7.90
CA LEU A 247 -11.73 5.77 -6.79
C LEU A 247 -13.05 6.38 -7.27
N PRO A 248 -14.12 6.29 -6.46
CA PRO A 248 -15.33 7.10 -6.69
C PRO A 248 -15.00 8.60 -6.72
N SER A 249 -15.77 9.39 -7.46
CA SER A 249 -15.56 10.86 -7.60
C SER A 249 -15.37 11.55 -6.25
N GLY A 250 -16.23 11.29 -5.28
CA GLY A 250 -16.14 11.90 -3.94
C GLY A 250 -14.90 11.49 -3.12
N GLN A 251 -14.00 10.62 -3.64
CA GLN A 251 -12.74 10.22 -2.98
C GLN A 251 -11.51 10.68 -3.75
N ARG A 252 -11.67 11.35 -4.90
CA ARG A 252 -10.57 11.77 -5.78
C ARG A 252 -9.83 13.02 -5.28
N GLY A 253 -10.45 13.82 -4.40
CA GLY A 253 -9.84 15.04 -3.85
C GLY A 253 -9.39 16.00 -4.94
N ASP A 254 -8.10 16.34 -4.97
CA ASP A 254 -7.52 17.28 -5.96
C ASP A 254 -7.44 16.70 -7.40
N PHE A 255 -7.95 15.48 -7.62
CA PHE A 255 -7.89 14.75 -8.89
C PHE A 255 -9.28 14.47 -9.49
N GLU A 256 -10.21 15.41 -9.38
CA GLU A 256 -11.55 15.25 -9.96
C GLU A 256 -11.50 15.06 -11.49
N ASP A 257 -10.68 15.87 -12.18
CA ASP A 257 -10.50 15.83 -13.64
C ASP A 257 -9.46 14.80 -14.07
N VAL A 258 -9.73 13.54 -13.72
CA VAL A 258 -8.76 12.44 -13.90
C VAL A 258 -8.39 12.25 -15.36
N GLU A 259 -9.35 12.28 -16.28
CA GLU A 259 -9.13 11.97 -17.70
C GLU A 259 -8.24 13.01 -18.38
N GLU A 260 -8.44 14.29 -18.08
CA GLU A 260 -7.61 15.37 -18.61
C GLU A 260 -6.18 15.25 -18.08
N LYS A 261 -6.02 15.09 -16.77
CA LYS A 261 -4.71 14.92 -16.13
C LYS A 261 -3.96 13.68 -16.61
N LEU A 262 -4.67 12.57 -16.84
CA LEU A 262 -4.07 11.36 -17.40
C LEU A 262 -3.55 11.62 -18.82
N ARG A 263 -4.33 12.29 -19.66
CA ARG A 263 -3.93 12.62 -21.02
C ARG A 263 -2.70 13.53 -21.06
N GLU A 264 -2.69 14.56 -20.22
CA GLU A 264 -1.56 15.49 -20.08
C GLU A 264 -0.27 14.76 -19.68
N VAL A 265 -0.33 13.91 -18.64
CA VAL A 265 0.85 13.22 -18.13
C VAL A 265 1.34 12.13 -19.10
N LYS A 266 0.42 11.40 -19.73
CA LYS A 266 0.77 10.42 -20.77
C LYS A 266 1.47 11.09 -21.95
N GLY A 267 0.97 12.27 -22.38
CA GLY A 267 1.60 13.05 -23.43
C GLY A 267 3.04 13.45 -23.11
N ARG A 268 3.31 13.89 -21.87
CA ARG A 268 4.68 14.21 -21.42
C ARG A 268 5.61 13.00 -21.39
N LEU A 269 5.09 11.84 -21.00
CA LEU A 269 5.85 10.59 -20.95
C LEU A 269 5.92 9.87 -22.29
N ALA A 270 5.35 10.44 -23.37
CA ALA A 270 5.20 9.81 -24.68
C ALA A 270 4.60 8.40 -24.63
N LEU A 271 3.67 8.17 -23.68
CA LEU A 271 2.96 6.92 -23.51
C LEU A 271 1.64 6.93 -24.32
N PRO A 272 1.23 5.77 -24.87
CA PRO A 272 -0.02 5.63 -25.62
C PRO A 272 -1.28 5.84 -24.75
#